data_f906676077f3533b212ef8480c912c01
#
_entry.id   f906676077f3533b212ef8480c912c01
#
_cell.length_a   1.000
_cell.length_b   1.000
_cell.length_c   1.000
_cell.angle_alpha   90.00
_cell.angle_beta   90.00
_cell.angle_gamma   90.00
#
_symmetry.space_group_name_H-M   'P 1'
#
loop_
_entity.id
_entity.type
_entity.pdbx_description
1 polymer ?
#
loop_
_entity_poly.entity_id
_entity_poly.type
_entity_poly.pdbx_seq_one_letter_code
_entity_poly.pdbx_strand_id
1 'polypeptide(L)' 'MIYPEPNKLYRHYKGGLYKVLFLSKNTETQEILVNYQSLHFGSYHSRPLDSWNESVIIDGKEEKRFQLENV' A
#
# COMPACT_ATOMS: atom_id res chain seq x y z
N MET A 1 13.04 6.16 -1.45
CA MET A 1 11.63 5.71 -1.46
C MET A 1 11.58 4.20 -1.35
N ILE A 2 10.69 3.71 -0.52
CA ILE A 2 10.59 2.28 -0.26
C ILE A 2 9.53 1.68 -1.19
N TYR A 3 9.90 0.62 -1.89
CA TYR A 3 8.95 -0.11 -2.75
C TYR A 3 8.38 -1.29 -1.96
N PRO A 4 7.03 -1.43 -1.94
CA PRO A 4 6.45 -2.60 -1.31
C PRO A 4 6.78 -3.87 -2.09
N GLU A 5 6.90 -4.98 -1.37
CA GLU A 5 7.28 -6.25 -1.99
C GLU A 5 6.06 -7.02 -2.47
N PRO A 6 6.08 -7.49 -3.72
CA PRO A 6 4.98 -8.32 -4.24
C PRO A 6 4.78 -9.58 -3.39
N ASN A 7 3.54 -9.99 -3.27
CA ASN A 7 3.11 -11.18 -2.53
C ASN A 7 3.26 -11.09 -1.02
N LYS A 8 3.58 -9.91 -0.50
CA LYS A 8 3.63 -9.67 0.95
C LYS A 8 2.34 -9.00 1.42
N LEU A 9 2.04 -9.18 2.70
CA LEU A 9 0.85 -8.61 3.31
C LEU A 9 1.20 -7.30 4.01
N TYR A 10 0.30 -6.33 3.89
CA TYR A 10 0.46 -5.02 4.50
C TYR A 10 -0.81 -4.65 5.25
N ARG A 11 -0.63 -4.08 6.44
CA ARG A 11 -1.74 -3.62 7.28
C ARG A 11 -1.91 -2.11 7.09
N HIS A 12 -3.12 -1.72 6.71
CA HIS A 12 -3.48 -0.30 6.63
C HIS A 12 -3.71 0.23 8.05
N TYR A 13 -3.40 1.51 8.28
CA TYR A 13 -3.55 2.09 9.61
C TYR A 13 -4.98 2.00 10.17
N LYS A 14 -5.97 1.87 9.30
CA LYS A 14 -7.37 1.69 9.71
C LYS A 14 -7.72 0.22 9.98
N GLY A 15 -6.76 -0.69 9.89
CA GLY A 15 -6.93 -2.08 10.25
C GLY A 15 -7.11 -3.06 9.10
N GLY A 16 -7.33 -2.57 7.87
CA GLY A 16 -7.50 -3.45 6.72
C GLY A 16 -6.21 -4.19 6.36
N LEU A 17 -6.34 -5.44 5.92
CA LEU A 17 -5.20 -6.24 5.49
C LEU A 17 -5.22 -6.37 3.97
N TYR A 18 -4.07 -6.12 3.35
CA TYR A 18 -3.95 -6.10 1.89
C TYR A 18 -2.74 -6.88 1.44
N LYS A 19 -2.84 -7.48 0.26
CA LYS A 19 -1.72 -8.17 -0.37
C LYS A 19 -1.28 -7.36 -1.59
N VAL A 20 0.01 -7.03 -1.64
CA VAL A 20 0.58 -6.38 -2.81
C VAL A 20 0.73 -7.43 -3.91
N LEU A 21 0.23 -7.11 -5.10
CA LEU A 21 0.25 -8.04 -6.23
C LEU A 21 1.44 -7.79 -7.14
N PHE A 22 1.57 -6.57 -7.61
CA PHE A 22 2.67 -6.17 -8.48
C PHE A 22 2.72 -4.65 -8.57
N LEU A 23 3.84 -4.15 -9.07
CA LEU A 23 4.00 -2.73 -9.37
C LEU A 23 3.85 -2.53 -10.86
N SER A 24 3.28 -1.40 -11.25
CA SER A 24 3.12 -1.05 -12.65
C SER A 24 3.47 0.41 -12.84
N LYS A 25 3.49 0.87 -14.08
CA LYS A 25 3.77 2.26 -14.41
C LYS A 25 2.59 2.84 -15.15
N ASN A 26 2.17 4.04 -14.73
CA ASN A 26 1.17 4.79 -15.48
C ASN A 26 1.91 5.36 -16.72
N THR A 27 1.48 4.93 -17.91
CA THR A 27 2.20 5.30 -19.14
C THR A 27 2.10 6.78 -19.47
N GLU A 28 1.08 7.47 -18.97
CA GLU A 28 0.90 8.89 -19.21
C GLU A 28 1.71 9.76 -18.27
N THR A 29 1.73 9.41 -16.99
CA THR A 29 2.41 10.23 -15.98
C THR A 29 3.78 9.71 -15.59
N GLN A 30 4.09 8.45 -15.97
CA GLN A 30 5.32 7.75 -15.58
C GLN A 30 5.37 7.42 -14.09
N GLU A 31 4.28 7.61 -13.37
CA GLU A 31 4.21 7.24 -11.96
C GLU A 31 4.22 5.73 -11.77
N ILE A 32 4.89 5.29 -10.72
CA ILE A 32 4.81 3.88 -10.30
C ILE A 32 3.53 3.69 -9.50
N LEU A 33 2.80 2.65 -9.83
CA LEU A 33 1.55 2.31 -9.16
C LEU A 33 1.72 1.02 -8.38
N VAL A 34 1.18 1.00 -7.15
CA VAL A 34 1.12 -0.20 -6.34
C VAL A 34 -0.26 -0.82 -6.56
N ASN A 35 -0.28 -2.06 -7.02
CA ASN A 35 -1.53 -2.80 -7.26
C ASN A 35 -1.69 -3.83 -6.17
N TYR A 36 -2.80 -3.79 -5.47
CA TYR A 36 -3.00 -4.61 -4.29
C TYR A 36 -4.45 -5.06 -4.17
N GLN A 37 -4.66 -6.06 -3.33
CA GLN A 37 -5.97 -6.68 -3.13
C GLN A 37 -6.35 -6.65 -1.66
N SER A 38 -7.59 -6.25 -1.37
CA SER A 38 -8.14 -6.36 -0.02
C SER A 38 -8.39 -7.83 0.29
N LEU A 39 -7.87 -8.31 1.42
CA LEU A 39 -8.12 -9.69 1.84
C LEU A 39 -9.49 -9.84 2.50
N HIS A 40 -10.09 -8.74 2.96
CA HIS A 40 -11.42 -8.77 3.55
C HIS A 40 -12.51 -8.79 2.49
N PHE A 41 -12.33 -8.02 1.41
CA PHE A 41 -13.37 -7.85 0.41
C PHE A 41 -13.02 -8.45 -0.95
N GLY A 42 -11.77 -8.84 -1.16
CA GLY A 42 -11.32 -9.38 -2.42
C GLY A 42 -11.18 -8.37 -3.55
N SER A 43 -11.47 -7.10 -3.29
CA SER A 43 -11.39 -6.07 -4.33
C SER A 43 -9.96 -5.71 -4.66
N TYR A 44 -9.75 -5.32 -5.93
CA TYR A 44 -8.44 -4.90 -6.41
C TYR A 44 -8.36 -3.38 -6.40
N HIS A 45 -7.20 -2.87 -6.03
CA HIS A 45 -6.95 -1.44 -5.91
C HIS A 45 -5.63 -1.07 -6.53
N SER A 46 -5.50 0.19 -6.90
CA SER A 46 -4.28 0.75 -7.45
C SER A 46 -4.04 2.11 -6.82
N ARG A 47 -2.80 2.39 -6.44
CA ARG A 47 -2.46 3.63 -5.75
C ARG A 47 -1.06 4.05 -6.17
N PRO A 48 -0.81 5.36 -6.40
CA PRO A 48 0.55 5.81 -6.67
C PRO A 48 1.50 5.45 -5.53
N LEU A 49 2.74 5.13 -5.88
CA LEU A 49 3.76 4.76 -4.90
C LEU A 49 3.92 5.83 -3.82
N ASP A 50 3.90 7.11 -4.21
CA ASP A 50 4.01 8.21 -3.24
C ASP A 50 2.88 8.14 -2.21
N SER A 51 1.66 7.91 -2.68
CA SER A 51 0.51 7.79 -1.80
C SER A 51 0.59 6.55 -0.90
N TRP A 52 1.13 5.44 -1.43
CA TRP A 52 1.35 4.24 -0.63
C TRP A 52 2.29 4.51 0.54
N ASN A 53 3.34 5.29 0.30
CA ASN A 53 4.37 5.58 1.30
C ASN A 53 4.03 6.74 2.23
N GLU A 54 2.88 7.39 2.05
CA GLU A 54 2.50 8.51 2.92
C GLU A 54 2.35 8.08 4.36
N SER A 55 2.69 9.02 5.25
CA SER A 55 2.46 8.85 6.67
C SER A 55 1.16 9.55 7.05
N VAL A 56 0.56 9.09 8.14
CA VAL A 56 -0.63 9.70 8.73
C VAL A 56 -0.34 10.02 10.18
N ILE A 57 -1.07 10.97 10.74
CA ILE A 57 -0.92 11.34 12.16
C ILE A 57 -2.08 10.73 12.94
N ILE A 58 -1.76 9.89 13.92
CA ILE A 58 -2.75 9.22 14.76
C ILE A 58 -2.35 9.48 16.22
N ASP A 59 -3.22 10.14 16.96
CA ASP A 59 -3.00 10.48 18.37
C ASP A 59 -1.65 11.19 18.58
N GLY A 60 -1.31 12.10 17.67
CA GLY A 60 -0.08 12.87 17.73
C GLY A 60 1.16 12.14 17.27
N LYS A 61 1.03 10.89 16.82
CA LYS A 61 2.16 10.10 16.33
C LYS A 61 2.08 9.92 14.82
N GLU A 62 3.24 9.98 14.17
CA GLU A 62 3.33 9.70 12.75
C GLU A 62 3.41 8.20 12.53
N GLU A 63 2.49 7.68 11.73
CA GLU A 63 2.43 6.27 11.38
C GLU A 63 2.42 6.12 9.86
N LYS A 64 3.00 5.04 9.36
CA LYS A 64 2.90 4.73 7.95
C LYS A 64 1.47 4.35 7.59
N ARG A 65 1.00 4.78 6.41
CA ARG A 65 -0.32 4.39 5.93
C ARG A 65 -0.45 2.87 5.82
N PHE A 66 0.62 2.21 5.33
CA PHE A 66 0.70 0.75 5.24
C PHE A 66 1.96 0.27 5.91
N GLN A 67 1.87 -0.81 6.66
CA GLN A 67 3.02 -1.42 7.32
C GLN A 67 3.09 -2.89 6.96
N LEU A 68 4.31 -3.38 6.72
CA LEU A 68 4.53 -4.79 6.43
C LEU A 68 4.04 -5.63 7.60
N GLU A 69 3.19 -6.61 7.30
CA GLU A 69 2.67 -7.52 8.31
C GLU A 69 3.61 -8.72 8.42
N ASN A 70 4.17 -8.94 9.58
CA ASN A 70 5.04 -10.08 9.85
C ASN A 70 4.18 -11.22 10.38
N VAL A 71 3.97 -12.22 9.55
CA VAL A 71 3.22 -13.42 9.93
C VAL A 71 4.10 -14.65 9.83
#